data_d637d4e3692b200642987e4ab2d57c95
#
_entry.id   d637d4e3692b200642987e4ab2d57c95
#
_cell.length_a   1.000
_cell.length_b   1.000
_cell.length_c   1.000
_cell.angle_alpha   90.00
_cell.angle_beta   90.00
_cell.angle_gamma   90.00
#
_symmetry.space_group_name_H-M   'P 1'
#
loop_
_entity.id
_entity.type
_entity.pdbx_description
1 polymer ?
#
loop_
_entity_poly.entity_id
_entity_poly.type
_entity_poly.pdbx_seq_one_letter_code
_entity_poly.pdbx_strand_id
1 'polypeptide(L)'
;MDMSGVELIPQTMAPFPWHFGGQRYQNLFVHAEECRYWCDKLNLRMCFDISHSRLMSNHFGIDFYEFAKRIAPITGHLHLGDASGVNGEGLQIGDGDLDFERLAGILDTYCPHASFIPEIWQGHKNGGEGFWVALERLEKII
;
A
#
# COMPACT_ATOMS: atom_id res chain seq x y z
N MET A 1 28.42 5.40 -3.51
CA MET A 1 27.75 4.09 -3.75
C MET A 1 27.33 4.07 -5.20
N ASP A 2 27.70 3.07 -5.97
CA ASP A 2 27.22 2.89 -7.33
C ASP A 2 25.76 2.41 -7.27
N MET A 3 24.84 3.19 -7.83
CA MET A 3 23.40 2.90 -7.88
C MET A 3 22.97 2.38 -9.26
N SER A 4 23.94 2.07 -10.14
CA SER A 4 23.63 1.50 -11.45
C SER A 4 22.91 0.17 -11.29
N GLY A 5 21.75 0.02 -11.91
CA GLY A 5 20.91 -1.18 -11.80
C GLY A 5 20.00 -1.25 -10.57
N VAL A 6 19.94 -0.19 -9.76
CA VAL A 6 18.99 -0.07 -8.64
C VAL A 6 17.91 0.93 -9.00
N GLU A 7 16.65 0.51 -8.88
CA GLU A 7 15.50 1.39 -9.01
C GLU A 7 15.07 1.88 -7.61
N LEU A 8 14.90 3.19 -7.47
CA LEU A 8 14.31 3.78 -6.27
C LEU A 8 12.80 3.87 -6.45
N ILE A 9 12.06 3.23 -5.58
CA ILE A 9 10.60 3.22 -5.60
C ILE A 9 10.11 3.79 -4.25
N PRO A 10 9.68 5.08 -4.20
CA PRO A 10 9.09 5.65 -3.00
C PRO A 10 7.75 4.96 -2.69
N GLN A 11 7.40 4.89 -1.41
CA GLN A 11 6.21 4.22 -0.92
C GLN A 11 5.12 5.20 -0.52
N THR A 12 3.85 4.87 -0.78
CA THR A 12 2.73 5.59 -0.17
C THR A 12 2.70 5.35 1.33
N MET A 13 2.49 6.41 2.12
CA MET A 13 2.62 6.37 3.57
C MET A 13 1.31 6.69 4.29
N ALA A 14 1.12 6.08 5.46
CA ALA A 14 0.13 6.55 6.42
C ALA A 14 0.46 7.99 6.84
N PRO A 15 -0.55 8.87 7.05
CA PRO A 15 -0.28 10.29 7.32
C PRO A 15 0.49 10.48 8.62
N PHE A 16 0.11 9.75 9.67
CA PHE A 16 0.73 9.79 10.99
C PHE A 16 0.85 8.37 11.51
N PRO A 17 2.02 7.73 11.46
CA PRO A 17 2.21 6.44 12.09
C PRO A 17 1.92 6.53 13.58
N TRP A 18 0.90 5.81 14.04
CA TRP A 18 0.44 5.88 15.43
C TRP A 18 1.21 4.96 16.38
N HIS A 19 2.08 4.13 15.85
CA HIS A 19 2.99 3.35 16.67
C HIS A 19 3.83 4.26 17.56
N PHE A 20 4.00 3.89 18.81
CA PHE A 20 4.78 4.68 19.80
C PHE A 20 4.23 6.07 20.10
N GLY A 21 2.91 6.28 19.97
CA GLY A 21 2.27 7.54 20.33
C GLY A 21 2.10 8.54 19.18
N GLY A 22 2.39 8.11 17.96
CA GLY A 22 2.19 8.90 16.75
C GLY A 22 3.32 9.88 16.44
N GLN A 23 3.29 10.44 15.27
CA GLN A 23 4.20 11.49 14.83
C GLN A 23 3.55 12.87 14.93
N ARG A 24 4.36 13.89 15.20
CA ARG A 24 3.91 15.29 15.22
C ARG A 24 3.65 15.84 13.83
N TYR A 25 4.39 15.38 12.84
CA TYR A 25 4.33 15.87 11.46
C TYR A 25 3.85 14.75 10.54
N GLN A 26 3.09 15.15 9.53
CA GLN A 26 2.64 14.25 8.48
C GLN A 26 3.84 13.69 7.69
N ASN A 27 3.74 12.43 7.28
CA ASN A 27 4.68 11.82 6.34
C ASN A 27 4.60 12.46 4.95
N LEU A 28 5.64 12.27 4.16
CA LEU A 28 5.62 12.50 2.71
C LEU A 28 4.89 11.35 1.99
N PHE A 29 4.51 11.56 0.74
CA PHE A 29 3.85 10.57 -0.12
C PHE A 29 2.52 10.04 0.45
N VAL A 30 1.77 10.93 1.08
CA VAL A 30 0.45 10.62 1.64
C VAL A 30 -0.67 10.93 0.63
N HIS A 31 -0.55 12.01 -0.14
CA HIS A 31 -1.57 12.47 -1.08
C HIS A 31 -1.24 12.09 -2.53
N ALA A 32 -2.25 11.70 -3.30
CA ALA A 32 -2.06 11.26 -4.68
C ALA A 32 -1.39 12.33 -5.57
N GLU A 33 -1.72 13.61 -5.36
CA GLU A 33 -1.12 14.73 -6.09
C GLU A 33 0.39 14.82 -5.84
N GLU A 34 0.80 14.68 -4.59
CA GLU A 34 2.21 14.70 -4.19
C GLU A 34 2.95 13.51 -4.80
N CYS A 35 2.40 12.29 -4.66
CA CYS A 35 2.97 11.07 -5.23
C CYS A 35 3.19 11.21 -6.73
N ARG A 36 2.16 11.61 -7.47
CA ARG A 36 2.23 11.79 -8.93
C ARG A 36 3.22 12.87 -9.32
N TYR A 37 3.19 14.02 -8.65
CA TYR A 37 4.13 15.12 -8.94
C TYR A 37 5.59 14.69 -8.86
N TRP A 38 5.96 13.98 -7.78
CA TRP A 38 7.35 13.56 -7.60
C TRP A 38 7.73 12.40 -8.51
N CYS A 39 6.84 11.43 -8.73
CA CYS A 39 7.10 10.35 -9.67
C CYS A 39 7.30 10.88 -11.09
N ASP A 40 6.44 11.77 -11.57
CA ASP A 40 6.57 12.38 -12.89
C ASP A 40 7.86 13.21 -13.00
N LYS A 41 8.15 14.05 -12.00
CA LYS A 41 9.32 14.94 -12.01
C LYS A 41 10.64 14.19 -11.98
N LEU A 42 10.71 13.08 -11.27
CA LEU A 42 11.94 12.31 -11.06
C LEU A 42 12.00 11.03 -11.91
N ASN A 43 10.98 10.79 -12.75
CA ASN A 43 10.82 9.57 -13.55
C ASN A 43 10.92 8.30 -12.68
N LEU A 44 10.15 8.26 -11.59
CA LEU A 44 10.08 7.15 -10.65
C LEU A 44 8.75 6.43 -10.78
N ARG A 45 8.75 5.16 -10.35
CA ARG A 45 7.51 4.42 -10.06
C ARG A 45 7.24 4.46 -8.55
N MET A 46 6.00 4.16 -8.18
CA MET A 46 5.57 4.13 -6.78
C MET A 46 5.50 2.70 -6.25
N CYS A 47 5.84 2.50 -4.99
CA CYS A 47 5.36 1.38 -4.21
C CYS A 47 4.01 1.79 -3.61
N PHE A 48 2.94 1.16 -4.08
CA PHE A 48 1.61 1.40 -3.55
C PHE A 48 1.37 0.46 -2.36
N ASP A 49 1.49 1.02 -1.17
CA ASP A 49 1.14 0.34 0.07
C ASP A 49 -0.35 0.50 0.34
N ILE A 50 -1.05 -0.62 0.32
CA ILE A 50 -2.51 -0.69 0.43
C ILE A 50 -2.96 -0.33 1.85
N SER A 51 -2.29 -0.88 2.85
CA SER A 51 -2.60 -0.65 4.26
C SER A 51 -2.42 0.83 4.63
N HIS A 52 -1.26 1.42 4.35
CA HIS A 52 -0.98 2.84 4.60
C HIS A 52 -1.99 3.76 3.91
N SER A 53 -2.31 3.46 2.67
CA SER A 53 -3.25 4.27 1.88
C SER A 53 -4.68 4.14 2.36
N ARG A 54 -5.07 2.97 2.91
CA ARG A 54 -6.37 2.80 3.55
C ARG A 54 -6.47 3.63 4.84
N LEU A 55 -5.42 3.61 5.68
CA LEU A 55 -5.36 4.47 6.88
C LEU A 55 -5.46 5.96 6.53
N MET A 56 -4.77 6.38 5.46
CA MET A 56 -4.85 7.74 4.94
C MET A 56 -6.29 8.09 4.53
N SER A 57 -6.94 7.22 3.76
CA SER A 57 -8.32 7.41 3.30
C SER A 57 -9.28 7.55 4.47
N ASN A 58 -9.16 6.70 5.48
CA ASN A 58 -9.98 6.74 6.69
C ASN A 58 -9.73 8.04 7.49
N HIS A 59 -8.48 8.49 7.61
CA HIS A 59 -8.12 9.69 8.35
C HIS A 59 -8.68 10.96 7.72
N PHE A 60 -8.59 11.10 6.39
CA PHE A 60 -9.03 12.31 5.68
C PHE A 60 -10.46 12.21 5.13
N GLY A 61 -11.14 11.08 5.26
CA GLY A 61 -12.48 10.87 4.69
C GLY A 61 -12.48 10.84 3.17
N ILE A 62 -11.41 10.32 2.56
CA ILE A 62 -11.24 10.20 1.10
C ILE A 62 -11.68 8.80 0.65
N ASP A 63 -12.30 8.69 -0.52
CA ASP A 63 -12.59 7.37 -1.11
C ASP A 63 -11.29 6.69 -1.50
N PHE A 64 -11.01 5.55 -0.86
CA PHE A 64 -9.80 4.77 -1.08
C PHE A 64 -9.68 4.28 -2.53
N TYR A 65 -10.77 3.86 -3.15
CA TYR A 65 -10.73 3.31 -4.51
C TYR A 65 -10.52 4.38 -5.57
N GLU A 66 -11.02 5.59 -5.35
CA GLU A 66 -10.67 6.74 -6.19
C GLU A 66 -9.19 7.14 -6.03
N PHE A 67 -8.66 7.08 -4.81
CA PHE A 67 -7.22 7.25 -4.57
C PHE A 67 -6.43 6.14 -5.30
N ALA A 68 -6.84 4.87 -5.16
CA ALA A 68 -6.18 3.73 -5.81
C ALA A 68 -6.10 3.89 -7.34
N LYS A 69 -7.19 4.30 -8.00
CA LYS A 69 -7.20 4.59 -9.44
C LYS A 69 -6.20 5.65 -9.86
N ARG A 70 -5.86 6.57 -8.96
CA ARG A 70 -4.90 7.65 -9.23
C ARG A 70 -3.47 7.20 -9.04
N ILE A 71 -3.21 6.29 -8.09
CA ILE A 71 -1.86 5.79 -7.79
C ILE A 71 -1.49 4.58 -8.65
N ALA A 72 -2.41 3.68 -8.95
CA ALA A 72 -2.14 2.47 -9.70
C ALA A 72 -1.40 2.71 -11.02
N PRO A 73 -1.72 3.74 -11.85
CA PRO A 73 -1.00 3.98 -13.11
C PRO A 73 0.49 4.30 -12.97
N ILE A 74 0.95 4.73 -11.80
CA ILE A 74 2.36 5.00 -11.52
C ILE A 74 3.01 3.94 -10.63
N THR A 75 2.29 2.84 -10.35
CA THR A 75 2.73 1.79 -9.43
C THR A 75 3.63 0.79 -10.15
N GLY A 76 4.77 0.48 -9.52
CA GLY A 76 5.68 -0.57 -9.96
C GLY A 76 5.78 -1.73 -8.99
N HIS A 77 5.37 -1.51 -7.74
CA HIS A 77 5.39 -2.52 -6.68
C HIS A 77 4.21 -2.30 -5.72
N LEU A 78 3.73 -3.38 -5.11
CA LEU A 78 2.61 -3.36 -4.18
C LEU A 78 3.02 -3.96 -2.84
N HIS A 79 2.66 -3.30 -1.75
CA HIS A 79 2.61 -3.90 -0.43
C HIS A 79 1.15 -4.22 -0.10
N LEU A 80 0.84 -5.51 0.06
CA LEU A 80 -0.52 -6.00 0.26
C LEU A 80 -0.75 -6.39 1.72
N GLY A 81 -1.48 -5.56 2.42
CA GLY A 81 -1.99 -5.78 3.76
C GLY A 81 -3.36 -5.12 3.88
N ASP A 82 -4.19 -5.60 4.79
CA ASP A 82 -5.45 -4.93 5.10
C ASP A 82 -5.24 -3.86 6.18
N ALA A 83 -6.23 -3.04 6.38
CA ALA A 83 -6.21 -2.00 7.40
C ALA A 83 -7.62 -1.75 7.94
N SER A 84 -7.70 -1.22 9.17
CA SER A 84 -8.98 -0.83 9.78
C SER A 84 -8.86 0.46 10.57
N GLY A 85 -9.85 1.33 10.42
CA GLY A 85 -9.86 2.62 11.08
C GLY A 85 -8.64 3.47 10.72
N VAL A 86 -8.01 4.11 11.72
CA VAL A 86 -6.81 4.94 11.51
C VAL A 86 -5.54 4.36 12.10
N ASN A 87 -5.64 3.24 12.84
CA ASN A 87 -4.53 2.63 13.59
C ASN A 87 -4.30 1.15 13.27
N GLY A 88 -5.21 0.49 12.57
CA GLY A 88 -5.12 -0.93 12.24
C GLY A 88 -4.33 -1.13 10.96
N GLU A 89 -3.00 -1.08 11.05
CA GLU A 89 -2.05 -1.25 9.96
C GLU A 89 -1.63 -2.71 9.79
N GLY A 90 -1.40 -3.14 8.55
CA GLY A 90 -0.82 -4.44 8.25
C GLY A 90 -1.66 -5.64 8.71
N LEU A 91 -2.98 -5.50 8.72
CA LEU A 91 -3.88 -6.59 9.05
C LEU A 91 -3.83 -7.69 7.97
N GLN A 92 -4.24 -8.89 8.36
CA GLN A 92 -4.36 -10.00 7.43
C GLN A 92 -5.40 -9.67 6.34
N ILE A 93 -5.20 -10.13 5.13
CA ILE A 93 -6.10 -9.94 4.00
C ILE A 93 -7.53 -10.36 4.37
N GLY A 94 -8.46 -9.42 4.31
CA GLY A 94 -9.89 -9.62 4.64
C GLY A 94 -10.24 -9.50 6.13
N ASP A 95 -9.29 -9.12 6.98
CA ASP A 95 -9.56 -8.88 8.41
C ASP A 95 -9.78 -7.38 8.73
N GLY A 96 -9.71 -6.50 7.73
CA GLY A 96 -9.89 -5.05 7.85
C GLY A 96 -11.10 -4.50 7.10
N ASP A 97 -10.97 -3.28 6.59
CA ASP A 97 -12.06 -2.50 5.97
C ASP A 97 -12.03 -2.55 4.43
N LEU A 98 -11.11 -3.31 3.81
CA LEU A 98 -10.92 -3.29 2.37
C LEU A 98 -11.76 -4.36 1.66
N ASP A 99 -12.39 -3.95 0.56
CA ASP A 99 -12.94 -4.86 -0.44
C ASP A 99 -11.83 -5.18 -1.45
N PHE A 100 -11.17 -6.34 -1.26
CA PHE A 100 -10.07 -6.79 -2.11
C PHE A 100 -10.50 -7.20 -3.51
N GLU A 101 -11.75 -7.65 -3.73
CA GLU A 101 -12.26 -7.95 -5.07
C GLU A 101 -12.33 -6.67 -5.91
N ARG A 102 -12.89 -5.61 -5.33
CA ARG A 102 -12.93 -4.29 -5.97
C ARG A 102 -11.53 -3.72 -6.22
N LEU A 103 -10.62 -3.88 -5.26
CA LEU A 103 -9.23 -3.45 -5.40
C LEU A 103 -8.51 -4.22 -6.51
N ALA A 104 -8.66 -5.56 -6.56
CA ALA A 104 -8.05 -6.40 -7.58
C ALA A 104 -8.44 -5.94 -8.99
N GLY A 105 -9.71 -5.62 -9.23
CA GLY A 105 -10.17 -5.09 -10.52
C GLY A 105 -9.50 -3.76 -10.92
N ILE A 106 -9.18 -2.91 -9.94
CA ILE A 106 -8.44 -1.65 -10.20
C ILE A 106 -6.98 -1.96 -10.53
N LEU A 107 -6.33 -2.82 -9.74
CA LEU A 107 -4.92 -3.17 -9.94
C LEU A 107 -4.70 -3.87 -11.28
N ASP A 108 -5.58 -4.82 -11.65
CA ASP A 108 -5.54 -5.50 -12.95
C ASP A 108 -5.68 -4.52 -14.12
N THR A 109 -6.54 -3.51 -13.97
CA THR A 109 -6.78 -2.51 -15.02
C THR A 109 -5.60 -1.55 -15.20
N TYR A 110 -4.98 -1.08 -14.11
CA TYR A 110 -4.07 0.06 -14.16
C TYR A 110 -2.60 -0.29 -13.90
N CYS A 111 -2.30 -1.40 -13.23
CA CYS A 111 -0.92 -1.85 -12.95
C CYS A 111 -0.75 -3.38 -13.00
N PRO A 112 -1.20 -4.07 -14.08
CA PRO A 112 -1.22 -5.55 -14.15
C PRO A 112 0.18 -6.18 -14.10
N HIS A 113 1.23 -5.40 -14.24
CA HIS A 113 2.62 -5.86 -14.23
C HIS A 113 3.38 -5.48 -12.94
N ALA A 114 2.70 -4.86 -11.97
CA ALA A 114 3.32 -4.55 -10.69
C ALA A 114 3.67 -5.84 -9.93
N SER A 115 4.87 -5.91 -9.40
CA SER A 115 5.22 -6.96 -8.46
C SER A 115 4.58 -6.69 -7.09
N PHE A 116 4.46 -7.70 -6.24
CA PHE A 116 3.90 -7.49 -4.91
C PHE A 116 4.57 -8.34 -3.84
N ILE A 117 4.41 -7.92 -2.61
CA ILE A 117 4.66 -8.71 -1.40
C ILE A 117 3.46 -8.60 -0.44
N PRO A 118 3.11 -9.64 0.29
CA PRO A 118 2.22 -9.49 1.44
C PRO A 118 2.99 -8.78 2.58
N GLU A 119 2.42 -7.73 3.13
CA GLU A 119 2.98 -7.01 4.27
C GLU A 119 2.01 -7.09 5.46
N ILE A 120 2.16 -8.16 6.23
CA ILE A 120 1.28 -8.48 7.35
C ILE A 120 2.04 -8.23 8.65
N TRP A 121 1.42 -7.50 9.57
CA TRP A 121 2.00 -7.25 10.89
C TRP A 121 2.38 -8.56 11.57
N GLN A 122 3.66 -8.68 11.94
CA GLN A 122 4.25 -9.91 12.51
C GLN A 122 4.13 -11.16 11.60
N GLY A 123 3.89 -11.00 10.32
CA GLY A 123 3.73 -12.11 9.37
C GLY A 123 4.92 -13.05 9.27
N HIS A 124 6.12 -12.58 9.67
CA HIS A 124 7.37 -13.37 9.72
C HIS A 124 7.40 -14.42 10.84
N LYS A 125 6.52 -14.35 11.84
CA LYS A 125 6.46 -15.33 12.93
C LYS A 125 6.06 -16.70 12.41
N ASN A 126 6.43 -17.74 13.18
CA ASN A 126 6.12 -19.14 12.87
C ASN A 126 6.57 -19.55 11.45
N GLY A 127 7.76 -19.13 11.02
CA GLY A 127 8.25 -19.46 9.69
C GLY A 127 7.58 -18.70 8.55
N GLY A 128 6.99 -17.54 8.84
CA GLY A 128 6.32 -16.72 7.82
C GLY A 128 4.84 -17.06 7.62
N GLU A 129 4.21 -17.71 8.60
CA GLU A 129 2.82 -18.17 8.53
C GLU A 129 1.86 -17.06 8.06
N GLY A 130 2.00 -15.82 8.57
CA GLY A 130 1.14 -14.72 8.18
C GLY A 130 1.23 -14.36 6.70
N PHE A 131 2.40 -14.51 6.09
CA PHE A 131 2.58 -14.25 4.66
C PHE A 131 1.96 -15.36 3.80
N TRP A 132 2.08 -16.63 4.21
CA TRP A 132 1.46 -17.73 3.50
C TRP A 132 -0.07 -17.66 3.55
N VAL A 133 -0.64 -17.34 4.71
CA VAL A 133 -2.09 -17.12 4.86
C VAL A 133 -2.56 -15.97 3.97
N ALA A 134 -1.79 -14.90 3.86
CA ALA A 134 -2.14 -13.78 2.97
C ALA A 134 -2.17 -14.22 1.50
N LEU A 135 -1.17 -14.96 1.05
CA LEU A 135 -1.14 -15.51 -0.32
C LEU A 135 -2.31 -16.44 -0.60
N GLU A 136 -2.64 -17.34 0.32
CA GLU A 136 -3.80 -18.24 0.19
C GLU A 136 -5.14 -17.50 0.12
N ARG A 137 -5.27 -16.36 0.84
CA ARG A 137 -6.47 -15.54 0.79
C ARG A 137 -6.55 -14.75 -0.51
N LEU A 138 -5.42 -14.20 -0.98
CA LEU A 138 -5.35 -13.49 -2.26
C LEU A 138 -5.67 -14.40 -3.44
N GLU A 139 -5.16 -15.65 -3.46
CA GLU A 139 -5.45 -16.63 -4.51
C GLU A 139 -6.96 -16.91 -4.70
N LYS A 140 -7.76 -16.73 -3.66
CA LYS A 140 -9.22 -16.89 -3.72
C LYS A 140 -9.97 -15.68 -4.25
N ILE A 141 -9.30 -14.55 -4.35
CA ILE A 141 -9.87 -13.26 -4.78
C ILE A 141 -9.56 -12.98 -6.26
N ILE A 142 -8.41 -13.48 -6.72
CA ILE A 142 -7.90 -13.33 -8.08
C ILE A 142 -8.34 -14.53 -8.90
#